data_5e987e8e435c70203b0613656d751df5
#
_entry.id   5e987e8e435c70203b0613656d751df5
#
_cell.length_a   1.000
_cell.length_b   1.000
_cell.length_c   1.000
_cell.angle_alpha   90.00
_cell.angle_beta   90.00
_cell.angle_gamma   90.00
#
_symmetry.space_group_name_H-M   'P 1'
#
loop_
_entity.id
_entity.type
_entity.pdbx_description
1 polymer ?
#
loop_
_entity_poly.entity_id
_entity_poly.type
_entity_poly.pdbx_seq_one_letter_code
_entity_poly.pdbx_strand_id
1 'polypeptide(L)'
;MIKGIKGVKDLLPEETPRWRLIEETSRRWAGRYGFHEIRIPIFEVTTLFARSIGASTDIVEKEMYTFPDRDGTSLTLRPEGTAGTVRAYIEHNRAAIPVPQKYFYFGPMFRHERPQAG
;
A
#
# COMPACT_ATOMS: atom_id res chain seq x y z
N MET A 1 -3.68 30.07 8.05
CA MET A 1 -4.36 29.11 7.18
C MET A 1 -3.64 27.78 7.22
N ILE A 2 -4.37 26.68 7.44
CA ILE A 2 -3.80 25.34 7.42
C ILE A 2 -3.49 24.92 5.99
N LYS A 3 -2.31 24.41 5.77
CA LYS A 3 -1.85 23.95 4.46
C LYS A 3 -1.56 22.46 4.48
N GLY A 4 -1.53 21.84 3.30
CA GLY A 4 -1.13 20.44 3.16
C GLY A 4 0.31 20.18 3.62
N ILE A 5 0.59 18.94 3.94
CA ILE A 5 1.91 18.50 4.39
C ILE A 5 2.87 18.46 3.20
N LYS A 6 4.10 18.92 3.41
CA LYS A 6 5.15 18.84 2.38
C LYS A 6 5.38 17.38 1.96
N GLY A 7 5.39 17.15 0.66
CA GLY A 7 5.56 15.80 0.08
C GLY A 7 4.26 15.04 -0.15
N VAL A 8 3.12 15.62 0.25
CA VAL A 8 1.79 15.07 0.00
C VAL A 8 1.03 16.05 -0.90
N LYS A 9 0.44 15.54 -1.96
CA LYS A 9 -0.19 16.38 -2.98
C LYS A 9 -1.69 16.08 -3.08
N ASP A 10 -2.49 17.13 -3.16
CA ASP A 10 -3.88 17.01 -3.54
C ASP A 10 -3.99 16.78 -5.05
N LEU A 11 -4.86 15.87 -5.46
CA LEU A 11 -5.21 15.68 -6.86
C LEU A 11 -6.54 16.37 -7.10
N LEU A 12 -6.48 17.50 -7.76
CA LEU A 12 -7.65 18.35 -8.00
C LEU A 12 -8.46 17.86 -9.21
N PRO A 13 -9.71 18.34 -9.37
CA PRO A 13 -10.58 17.90 -10.47
C PRO A 13 -9.98 18.09 -11.87
N GLU A 14 -9.04 19.00 -12.05
CA GLU A 14 -8.33 19.20 -13.32
C GLU A 14 -7.35 18.06 -13.64
N GLU A 15 -6.88 17.33 -12.63
CA GLU A 15 -5.91 16.23 -12.77
C GLU A 15 -6.55 14.85 -12.71
N THR A 16 -7.63 14.69 -11.93
CA THR A 16 -8.21 13.36 -11.65
C THR A 16 -8.70 12.60 -12.89
N PRO A 17 -9.15 13.24 -13.98
CA PRO A 17 -9.50 12.49 -15.19
C PRO A 17 -8.34 11.71 -15.79
N ARG A 18 -7.11 12.23 -15.72
CA ARG A 18 -5.90 11.52 -16.18
C ARG A 18 -5.58 10.31 -15.30
N TRP A 19 -5.71 10.48 -13.99
CA TRP A 19 -5.53 9.38 -13.03
C TRP A 19 -6.56 8.29 -13.25
N ARG A 20 -7.82 8.67 -13.44
CA ARG A 20 -8.90 7.73 -13.73
C ARG A 20 -8.65 6.95 -15.02
N LEU A 21 -8.17 7.62 -16.06
CA LEU A 21 -7.83 6.95 -17.32
C LEU A 21 -6.76 5.88 -17.12
N ILE A 22 -5.70 6.19 -16.37
CA ILE A 22 -4.64 5.24 -16.03
C ILE A 22 -5.19 4.06 -15.24
N GLU A 23 -6.00 4.32 -14.21
CA GLU A 23 -6.58 3.30 -13.36
C GLU A 23 -7.54 2.38 -14.15
N GLU A 24 -8.44 2.94 -14.94
CA GLU A 24 -9.38 2.18 -15.76
C GLU A 24 -8.67 1.34 -16.81
N THR A 25 -7.66 1.90 -17.46
CA THR A 25 -6.85 1.18 -18.44
C THR A 25 -6.10 0.03 -17.78
N SER A 26 -5.51 0.28 -16.61
CA SER A 26 -4.79 -0.74 -15.83
C SER A 26 -5.73 -1.86 -15.39
N ARG A 27 -6.93 -1.55 -14.90
CA ARG A 27 -7.92 -2.56 -14.53
C ARG A 27 -8.32 -3.43 -15.70
N ARG A 28 -8.54 -2.83 -16.86
CA ARG A 28 -8.91 -3.57 -18.09
C ARG A 28 -7.80 -4.53 -18.52
N TRP A 29 -6.57 -4.06 -18.54
CA TRP A 29 -5.43 -4.90 -18.87
C TRP A 29 -5.19 -6.01 -17.85
N ALA A 30 -5.23 -5.68 -16.57
CA ALA A 30 -5.10 -6.66 -15.50
C ALA A 30 -6.16 -7.76 -15.62
N GLY A 31 -7.41 -7.38 -15.87
CA GLY A 31 -8.50 -8.33 -16.06
C GLY A 31 -8.28 -9.29 -17.23
N ARG A 32 -7.69 -8.81 -18.33
CA ARG A 32 -7.35 -9.66 -19.50
C ARG A 32 -6.31 -10.73 -19.18
N TYR A 33 -5.45 -10.50 -18.20
CA TYR A 33 -4.45 -11.46 -17.76
C TYR A 33 -4.88 -12.25 -16.53
N GLY A 34 -6.15 -12.18 -16.15
CA GLY A 34 -6.71 -12.94 -15.04
C GLY A 34 -6.37 -12.39 -13.66
N PHE A 35 -5.99 -11.13 -13.56
CA PHE A 35 -5.78 -10.48 -12.28
C PHE A 35 -7.09 -9.95 -11.72
N HIS A 36 -7.27 -10.08 -10.42
CA HIS A 36 -8.42 -9.57 -9.68
C HIS A 36 -8.00 -8.48 -8.70
N GLU A 37 -8.84 -7.48 -8.55
CA GLU A 37 -8.55 -6.39 -7.62
C GLU A 37 -8.66 -6.86 -6.18
N ILE A 38 -7.65 -6.54 -5.37
CA ILE A 38 -7.67 -6.68 -3.92
C ILE A 38 -7.51 -5.30 -3.29
N ARG A 39 -8.23 -5.05 -2.21
CA ARG A 39 -8.10 -3.83 -1.42
C ARG A 39 -7.70 -4.19 -0.01
N ILE A 40 -6.53 -3.77 0.39
CA ILE A 40 -5.97 -4.03 1.71
C ILE A 40 -5.98 -2.74 2.54
N PRO A 41 -5.90 -2.84 3.87
CA PRO A 41 -5.86 -1.66 4.73
C PRO A 41 -4.67 -0.75 4.44
N ILE A 42 -4.87 0.55 4.70
CA ILE A 42 -3.81 1.56 4.54
C ILE A 42 -2.74 1.42 5.62
N PHE A 43 -3.09 0.93 6.80
CA PHE A 43 -2.15 0.68 7.88
C PHE A 43 -2.30 -0.74 8.43
N GLU A 44 -1.22 -1.26 8.94
CA GLU A 44 -1.10 -2.62 9.46
C GLU A 44 -0.29 -2.58 10.76
N VAL A 45 -0.24 -3.69 11.48
CA VAL A 45 0.70 -3.81 12.60
C VAL A 45 2.14 -3.66 12.09
N THR A 46 2.95 -2.93 12.81
CA THR A 46 4.32 -2.59 12.41
C THR A 46 5.17 -3.83 12.10
N THR A 47 4.97 -4.91 12.87
CA THR A 47 5.73 -6.16 12.70
C THR A 47 5.57 -6.81 11.34
N LEU A 48 4.45 -6.57 10.66
CA LEU A 48 4.26 -7.10 9.30
C LEU A 48 5.33 -6.58 8.35
N PHE A 49 5.58 -5.27 8.38
CA PHE A 49 6.58 -4.66 7.50
C PHE A 49 8.01 -4.95 7.94
N ALA A 50 8.25 -4.99 9.24
CA ALA A 50 9.56 -5.34 9.77
C ALA A 50 10.00 -6.74 9.34
N ARG A 51 9.08 -7.70 9.28
CA ARG A 51 9.39 -9.06 8.84
C ARG A 51 9.61 -9.16 7.33
N SER A 52 8.80 -8.47 6.54
CA SER A 52 8.84 -8.58 5.08
C SER A 52 10.07 -7.91 4.45
N ILE A 53 10.59 -6.86 5.09
CA ILE A 53 11.74 -6.10 4.57
C ILE A 53 13.07 -6.72 5.04
N GLY A 54 13.03 -7.74 5.88
CA GLY A 54 14.24 -8.33 6.49
C GLY A 54 14.97 -7.33 7.39
N ALA A 55 14.21 -6.49 8.03
CA ALA A 55 14.63 -5.17 8.41
C ALA A 55 15.54 -5.12 9.61
N SER A 56 16.57 -4.37 9.41
CA SER A 56 17.07 -3.53 10.50
C SER A 56 15.91 -2.62 10.97
N THR A 57 15.73 -2.51 12.26
CA THR A 57 14.83 -1.56 12.92
C THR A 57 14.99 -0.12 12.38
N ASP A 58 16.14 0.22 11.83
CA ASP A 58 16.48 1.51 11.27
C ASP A 58 15.59 1.91 10.08
N ILE A 59 15.28 0.99 9.17
CA ILE A 59 14.41 1.28 8.01
C ILE A 59 12.98 1.54 8.48
N VAL A 60 12.48 0.73 9.43
CA VAL A 60 11.15 0.91 10.01
C VAL A 60 11.04 2.26 10.73
N GLU A 61 12.06 2.65 11.48
CA GLU A 61 12.05 3.89 12.25
C GLU A 61 12.26 5.14 11.39
N LYS A 62 13.13 5.08 10.37
CA LYS A 62 13.51 6.25 9.57
C LYS A 62 12.64 6.50 8.36
N GLU A 63 12.10 5.47 7.74
CA GLU A 63 11.39 5.60 6.46
C GLU A 63 9.89 5.35 6.57
N MET A 64 9.41 4.75 7.64
CA MET A 64 7.99 4.42 7.83
C MET A 64 7.32 5.34 8.83
N TYR A 65 6.06 5.66 8.55
CA TYR A 65 5.21 6.41 9.48
C TYR A 65 4.57 5.43 10.46
N THR A 66 5.02 5.45 11.69
CA THR A 66 4.59 4.53 12.75
C THR A 66 3.96 5.31 13.90
N PHE A 67 2.88 4.79 14.45
CA PHE A 67 2.16 5.43 15.55
C PHE A 67 1.51 4.36 16.45
N PRO A 68 1.30 4.67 17.73
CA PRO A 68 0.61 3.74 18.62
C PRO A 68 -0.91 3.82 18.43
N ASP A 69 -1.56 2.66 18.47
CA ASP A 69 -3.01 2.59 18.67
C ASP A 69 -3.36 2.87 20.13
N ARG A 70 -4.64 3.00 20.43
CA ARG A 70 -5.12 3.29 21.80
C ARG A 70 -4.72 2.22 22.81
N ASP A 71 -4.61 0.96 22.39
CA ASP A 71 -4.18 -0.16 23.25
C ASP A 71 -2.65 -0.33 23.34
N GLY A 72 -1.89 0.57 22.70
CA GLY A 72 -0.43 0.51 22.65
C GLY A 72 0.15 -0.30 21.52
N THR A 73 -0.65 -0.97 20.69
CA THR A 73 -0.18 -1.69 19.50
C THR A 73 0.47 -0.72 18.52
N SER A 74 1.67 -1.04 18.04
CA SER A 74 2.35 -0.23 17.03
C SER A 74 1.76 -0.48 15.65
N LEU A 75 1.32 0.59 15.00
CA LEU A 75 0.75 0.58 13.66
C LEU A 75 1.63 1.37 12.71
N THR A 76 1.67 0.97 11.46
CA THR A 76 2.48 1.62 10.43
C THR A 76 1.65 1.85 9.17
N LEU A 77 1.72 3.05 8.61
CA LEU A 77 1.17 3.34 7.28
C LEU A 77 1.94 2.54 6.25
N ARG A 78 1.25 1.82 5.38
CA ARG A 78 1.88 0.91 4.43
C ARG A 78 2.88 1.63 3.52
N PRO A 79 4.16 1.18 3.51
CA PRO A 79 5.15 1.71 2.58
C PRO A 79 5.06 1.08 1.20
N GLU A 80 4.39 -0.08 1.11
CA GLU A 80 4.15 -0.85 -0.11
C GLU A 80 2.94 -1.77 0.11
N GLY A 81 2.46 -2.42 -0.94
CA GLY A 81 1.24 -3.21 -0.86
C GLY A 81 1.44 -4.71 -0.80
N THR A 82 2.63 -5.22 -1.06
CA THR A 82 2.88 -6.65 -1.17
C THR A 82 2.72 -7.37 0.17
N ALA A 83 3.27 -6.83 1.23
CA ALA A 83 3.19 -7.44 2.56
C ALA A 83 1.75 -7.61 3.03
N GLY A 84 0.93 -6.57 2.89
CA GLY A 84 -0.49 -6.64 3.25
C GLY A 84 -1.29 -7.61 2.38
N THR A 85 -0.97 -7.68 1.10
CA THR A 85 -1.60 -8.63 0.17
C THR A 85 -1.27 -10.08 0.55
N VAL A 86 -0.02 -10.36 0.88
CA VAL A 86 0.41 -11.70 1.32
C VAL A 86 -0.25 -12.05 2.66
N ARG A 87 -0.29 -11.11 3.60
CA ARG A 87 -1.02 -11.33 4.87
C ARG A 87 -2.48 -11.70 4.62
N ALA A 88 -3.17 -10.93 3.78
CA ALA A 88 -4.57 -11.20 3.45
C ALA A 88 -4.75 -12.56 2.77
N TYR A 89 -3.86 -12.93 1.87
CA TYR A 89 -3.85 -14.22 1.20
C TYR A 89 -3.75 -15.38 2.20
N ILE A 90 -2.86 -15.25 3.17
CA ILE A 90 -2.66 -16.27 4.21
C ILE A 90 -3.85 -16.30 5.18
N GLU A 91 -4.25 -15.14 5.69
CA GLU A 91 -5.31 -15.03 6.70
C GLU A 91 -6.65 -15.56 6.20
N HIS A 92 -6.97 -15.32 4.93
CA HIS A 92 -8.21 -15.77 4.31
C HIS A 92 -8.10 -17.14 3.62
N ASN A 93 -7.03 -17.88 3.90
CA ASN A 93 -6.81 -19.22 3.38
C ASN A 93 -6.96 -19.33 1.85
N ARG A 94 -6.49 -18.32 1.14
CA ARG A 94 -6.61 -18.27 -0.33
C ARG A 94 -5.79 -19.35 -1.02
N ALA A 95 -4.78 -19.91 -0.34
CA ALA A 95 -3.99 -21.03 -0.83
C ALA A 95 -4.81 -22.30 -1.04
N ALA A 96 -5.96 -22.45 -0.37
CA ALA A 96 -6.85 -23.59 -0.55
C ALA A 96 -7.56 -23.58 -1.93
N ILE A 97 -7.58 -22.46 -2.62
CA ILE A 97 -8.16 -22.35 -3.97
C ILE A 97 -7.18 -23.00 -4.96
N PRO A 98 -7.63 -24.03 -5.76
CA PRO A 98 -6.73 -24.85 -6.56
C PRO A 98 -6.26 -24.21 -7.87
N VAL A 99 -6.23 -22.90 -7.93
CA VAL A 99 -5.72 -22.13 -9.08
C VAL A 99 -4.82 -21.01 -8.59
N PRO A 100 -3.80 -20.61 -9.37
CA PRO A 100 -2.97 -19.46 -9.02
C PRO A 100 -3.80 -18.20 -8.80
N GLN A 101 -3.53 -17.48 -7.72
CA GLN A 101 -4.20 -16.22 -7.40
C GLN A 101 -3.35 -15.07 -7.90
N LYS A 102 -3.95 -14.22 -8.73
CA LYS A 102 -3.30 -13.03 -9.28
C LYS A 102 -4.05 -11.80 -8.82
N TYR A 103 -3.36 -10.90 -8.15
CA TYR A 103 -3.97 -9.70 -7.58
C TYR A 103 -3.30 -8.44 -8.12
N PHE A 104 -4.11 -7.39 -8.24
CA PHE A 104 -3.61 -6.04 -8.43
C PHE A 104 -4.31 -5.09 -7.45
N TYR A 105 -3.66 -3.98 -7.16
CA TYR A 105 -4.19 -2.98 -6.25
C TYR A 105 -3.69 -1.59 -6.64
N PHE A 106 -4.48 -0.60 -6.28
CA PHE A 106 -4.13 0.81 -6.33
C PHE A 106 -4.27 1.40 -4.93
N GLY A 107 -3.64 2.52 -4.73
CA GLY A 107 -3.82 3.31 -3.53
C GLY A 107 -2.55 4.01 -3.08
N PRO A 108 -2.68 4.88 -2.09
CA PRO A 108 -1.53 5.61 -1.57
C PRO A 108 -0.58 4.69 -0.81
N MET A 109 0.71 4.97 -0.95
CA MET A 109 1.80 4.36 -0.20
C MET A 109 2.54 5.48 0.52
N PHE A 110 3.14 5.18 1.68
CA PHE A 110 3.65 6.19 2.59
C PHE A 110 5.09 5.88 2.98
N ARG A 111 6.02 6.72 2.56
CA ARG A 111 7.43 6.61 2.94
C ARG A 111 8.00 7.97 3.26
N HIS A 112 8.78 8.05 4.33
CA HIS A 112 9.48 9.25 4.74
C HIS A 112 10.84 9.31 4.02
N GLU A 113 10.79 9.56 2.71
CA GLU A 113 11.96 9.63 1.85
C GLU A 113 12.10 11.02 1.25
N ARG A 114 13.32 11.36 0.82
CA ARG A 114 13.51 12.51 -0.05
C ARG A 114 12.92 12.19 -1.43
N PRO A 115 12.10 13.09 -2.00
CA PRO A 115 11.61 12.91 -3.37
C PRO A 115 12.80 12.77 -4.31
N GLN A 116 12.78 11.73 -5.14
CA GLN A 116 13.75 11.54 -6.19
C GLN A 116 13.14 11.95 -7.53
N ALA A 117 13.96 12.53 -8.39
CA ALA A 117 13.55 12.91 -9.73
C ALA A 117 13.31 11.63 -10.57
N GLY A 118 12.16 11.52 -11.17
CA GLY A 118 11.76 10.39 -11.99
C GLY A 118 10.76 9.44 -11.34
#